data_7267cf6f9327aa54f0ff657b311cb2b3
#
_entry.id   7267cf6f9327aa54f0ff657b311cb2b3
#
_cell.length_a   1.000
_cell.length_b   1.000
_cell.length_c   1.000
_cell.angle_alpha   90.00
_cell.angle_beta   90.00
_cell.angle_gamma   90.00
#
_symmetry.space_group_name_H-M   'P 1'
#
loop_
_entity.id
_entity.type
_entity.pdbx_description
1 polymer ?
#
loop_
_entity_poly.entity_id
_entity_poly.type
_entity_poly.pdbx_seq_one_letter_code
_entity_poly.pdbx_strand_id
1 'polypeptide(L)'
;MTYEQLLDWFDRHSHVDDTYFSYPGNEDCVIGAMDQVFYDSNLRPLSHSETCYWAGYGCDVHNGVEYHTAKELFEAPIYEGLSIKDRWDEIRWDRIDGWMSDEDFDRIFERGHSTSS
;
A
#
# COMPACT_ATOMS: atom_id res chain seq x y z
N MET A 1 -13.59 -1.82 6.23
CA MET A 1 -12.11 -1.97 6.23
C MET A 1 -11.51 -1.19 7.38
N THR A 2 -10.64 -1.81 8.15
CA THR A 2 -9.90 -1.15 9.23
C THR A 2 -8.46 -0.91 8.81
N TYR A 3 -7.75 -0.04 9.54
CA TYR A 3 -6.33 0.21 9.31
C TYR A 3 -5.53 -1.10 9.39
N GLU A 4 -5.78 -1.91 10.41
CA GLU A 4 -5.08 -3.17 10.63
C GLU A 4 -5.34 -4.17 9.49
N GLN A 5 -6.54 -4.18 8.94
CA GLN A 5 -6.88 -5.06 7.82
C GLN A 5 -6.12 -4.67 6.55
N LEU A 6 -6.04 -3.38 6.23
CA LEU A 6 -5.30 -2.94 5.05
C LEU A 6 -3.79 -3.12 5.23
N LEU A 7 -3.27 -2.84 6.42
CA LEU A 7 -1.87 -3.08 6.75
C LEU A 7 -1.53 -4.56 6.56
N ASP A 8 -2.38 -5.46 7.05
CA ASP A 8 -2.21 -6.90 6.91
C ASP A 8 -2.25 -7.33 5.44
N TRP A 9 -3.14 -6.73 4.64
CA TRP A 9 -3.21 -7.01 3.21
C TRP A 9 -1.88 -6.69 2.52
N PHE A 10 -1.32 -5.52 2.78
CA PHE A 10 -0.03 -5.13 2.23
C PHE A 10 1.12 -6.03 2.72
N ASP A 11 1.09 -6.43 3.98
CA ASP A 11 2.12 -7.32 4.54
C ASP A 11 2.10 -8.72 3.93
N ARG A 12 0.91 -9.23 3.62
CA ARG A 12 0.76 -10.62 3.11
C ARG A 12 0.96 -10.75 1.61
N HIS A 13 0.83 -9.66 0.87
CA HIS A 13 0.96 -9.69 -0.58
C HIS A 13 2.29 -9.04 -0.99
N SER A 14 3.08 -9.77 -1.76
CA SER A 14 4.34 -9.24 -2.27
C SER A 14 4.13 -8.22 -3.39
N HIS A 15 2.93 -8.19 -3.96
CA HIS A 15 2.54 -7.24 -5.00
C HIS A 15 1.15 -6.72 -4.71
N VAL A 16 1.03 -5.42 -4.55
CA VAL A 16 -0.25 -4.72 -4.40
C VAL A 16 -0.30 -3.64 -5.46
N ASP A 17 -1.25 -3.74 -6.38
CA ASP A 17 -1.41 -2.78 -7.46
C ASP A 17 -1.80 -1.40 -6.93
N ASP A 18 -1.79 -0.42 -7.80
CA ASP A 18 -2.10 0.98 -7.47
C ASP A 18 -3.35 1.08 -6.61
N THR A 19 -3.17 1.63 -5.42
CA THR A 19 -4.23 1.85 -4.45
C THR A 19 -4.44 3.35 -4.31
N TYR A 20 -5.61 3.82 -4.77
CA TYR A 20 -5.92 5.24 -4.85
C TYR A 20 -6.78 5.67 -3.68
N PHE A 21 -6.42 6.79 -3.09
CA PHE A 21 -7.19 7.36 -1.99
C PHE A 21 -7.14 8.89 -2.02
N SER A 22 -8.01 9.50 -1.24
CA SER A 22 -8.09 10.94 -1.10
C SER A 22 -8.41 11.31 0.35
N TYR A 23 -8.10 12.54 0.71
CA TYR A 23 -8.53 13.13 1.97
C TYR A 23 -8.81 14.62 1.71
N PRO A 24 -9.51 15.33 2.60
CA PRO A 24 -9.84 16.75 2.36
C PRO A 24 -8.59 17.59 2.07
N GLY A 25 -8.57 18.18 0.87
CA GLY A 25 -7.45 18.99 0.41
C GLY A 25 -6.47 18.27 -0.50
N ASN A 26 -6.57 16.94 -0.66
CA ASN A 26 -5.69 16.18 -1.53
C ASN A 26 -6.43 14.98 -2.14
N GLU A 27 -6.70 15.06 -3.44
CA GLU A 27 -7.54 14.07 -4.12
C GLU A 27 -6.79 12.98 -4.89
N ASP A 28 -5.48 13.14 -5.08
CA ASP A 28 -4.71 12.27 -5.97
C ASP A 28 -3.58 11.53 -5.25
N CYS A 29 -3.93 10.71 -4.26
CA CYS A 29 -2.95 9.92 -3.55
C CYS A 29 -2.90 8.49 -4.09
N VAL A 30 -1.69 7.92 -4.20
CA VAL A 30 -1.51 6.53 -4.64
C VAL A 30 -0.39 5.86 -3.87
N ILE A 31 -0.64 4.61 -3.48
CA ILE A 31 0.36 3.74 -2.84
C ILE A 31 0.31 2.36 -3.47
N GLY A 32 1.34 1.57 -3.25
CA GLY A 32 1.39 0.21 -3.74
C GLY A 32 2.56 -0.56 -3.16
N ALA A 33 2.70 -1.81 -3.60
CA ALA A 33 3.81 -2.66 -3.25
C ALA A 33 4.20 -3.51 -4.45
N MET A 34 5.50 -3.75 -4.61
CA MET A 34 6.00 -4.56 -5.71
C MET A 34 7.25 -5.31 -5.29
N ASP A 35 7.45 -6.48 -5.88
CA ASP A 35 8.68 -7.22 -5.68
C ASP A 35 9.79 -6.60 -6.50
N GLN A 36 10.95 -6.38 -5.88
CA GLN A 36 12.17 -5.99 -6.56
C GLN A 36 13.05 -7.21 -6.73
N VAL A 37 13.40 -7.51 -7.97
CA VAL A 37 14.32 -8.58 -8.31
C VAL A 37 15.68 -7.96 -8.56
N PHE A 38 16.70 -8.43 -7.85
CA PHE A 38 18.08 -7.98 -8.03
C PHE A 38 18.80 -8.88 -9.02
N TYR A 39 19.70 -8.28 -9.82
CA TYR A 39 20.43 -8.99 -10.86
C TYR A 39 21.93 -8.90 -10.61
N ASP A 40 22.64 -9.95 -10.98
CA ASP A 40 24.11 -9.92 -10.96
C ASP A 40 24.65 -9.16 -12.19
N SER A 41 26.00 -9.08 -12.31
CA SER A 41 26.64 -8.37 -13.41
C SER A 41 26.37 -9.00 -14.79
N ASN A 42 25.88 -10.22 -14.84
CA ASN A 42 25.52 -10.92 -16.08
C ASN A 42 24.02 -10.86 -16.36
N LEU A 43 23.28 -9.99 -15.66
CA LEU A 43 21.83 -9.82 -15.78
C LEU A 43 21.03 -11.08 -15.43
N ARG A 44 21.56 -11.92 -14.54
CA ARG A 44 20.84 -13.08 -14.02
C ARG A 44 20.16 -12.72 -12.71
N PRO A 45 18.91 -13.13 -12.51
CA PRO A 45 18.21 -12.86 -11.24
C PRO A 45 18.96 -13.49 -10.07
N LEU A 46 19.14 -12.71 -9.01
CA LEU A 46 19.65 -13.24 -7.75
C LEU A 46 18.57 -14.08 -7.08
N SER A 47 18.99 -14.93 -6.14
CA SER A 47 18.07 -15.88 -5.49
C SER A 47 17.10 -15.24 -4.50
N HIS A 48 17.23 -13.95 -4.22
CA HIS A 48 16.36 -13.26 -3.28
C HIS A 48 15.70 -12.06 -3.95
N SER A 49 14.50 -11.73 -3.49
CA SER A 49 13.78 -10.52 -3.85
C SER A 49 13.34 -9.82 -2.57
N GLU A 50 13.11 -8.52 -2.66
CA GLU A 50 12.57 -7.72 -1.57
C GLU A 50 11.29 -7.06 -2.04
N THR A 51 10.30 -6.95 -1.15
CA THR A 51 9.11 -6.17 -1.44
C THR A 51 9.42 -4.70 -1.20
N CYS A 52 9.10 -3.88 -2.19
CA CYS A 52 9.21 -2.43 -2.10
C CYS A 52 7.82 -1.86 -1.89
N TYR A 53 7.63 -1.11 -0.82
CA TYR A 53 6.38 -0.39 -0.52
C TYR A 53 6.57 1.05 -0.92
N TRP A 54 5.70 1.56 -1.81
CA TRP A 54 5.94 2.88 -2.40
C TRP A 54 4.73 3.80 -2.27
N ALA A 55 5.01 5.11 -2.20
CA ALA A 55 4.01 6.16 -2.29
C ALA A 55 4.34 7.05 -3.49
N GLY A 56 3.32 7.35 -4.30
CA GLY A 56 3.46 8.18 -5.50
C GLY A 56 2.78 9.54 -5.35
N TYR A 57 1.87 9.85 -6.24
CA TYR A 57 1.19 11.14 -6.26
C TYR A 57 0.52 11.47 -4.93
N GLY A 58 0.39 12.75 -4.63
CA GLY A 58 -0.31 13.21 -3.43
C GLY A 58 0.51 13.20 -2.15
N CYS A 59 1.73 12.66 -2.18
CA CYS A 59 2.63 12.75 -1.04
C CYS A 59 3.55 13.96 -1.15
N ASP A 60 4.20 14.32 -0.05
CA ASP A 60 5.08 15.49 0.02
C ASP A 60 6.39 15.32 -0.76
N VAL A 61 6.69 14.12 -1.22
CA VAL A 61 7.90 13.79 -1.95
C VAL A 61 7.60 13.72 -3.44
N HIS A 62 8.12 14.66 -4.21
CA HIS A 62 7.78 14.82 -5.63
C HIS A 62 8.06 13.62 -6.53
N ASN A 63 9.09 12.86 -6.24
CA ASN A 63 9.48 11.70 -7.06
C ASN A 63 9.00 10.37 -6.48
N GLY A 64 8.10 10.45 -5.51
CA GLY A 64 7.69 9.26 -4.78
C GLY A 64 8.71 8.88 -3.73
N VAL A 65 8.36 7.89 -2.91
CA VAL A 65 9.22 7.40 -1.84
C VAL A 65 8.99 5.92 -1.65
N GLU A 66 10.04 5.19 -1.28
CA GLU A 66 10.02 3.74 -1.10
C GLU A 66 10.36 3.37 0.33
N TYR A 67 9.73 2.32 0.82
CA TYR A 67 9.92 1.81 2.18
C TYR A 67 10.13 0.30 2.15
N HIS A 68 10.72 -0.24 3.20
CA HIS A 68 11.02 -1.67 3.32
C HIS A 68 9.87 -2.48 3.93
N THR A 69 8.97 -1.82 4.66
CA THR A 69 7.83 -2.49 5.29
C THR A 69 6.54 -1.71 5.04
N ALA A 70 5.42 -2.42 5.06
CA ALA A 70 4.11 -1.79 4.95
C ALA A 70 3.88 -0.81 6.10
N LYS A 71 4.31 -1.17 7.30
CA LYS A 71 4.18 -0.31 8.48
C LYS A 71 4.91 1.02 8.28
N GLU A 72 6.13 1.00 7.75
CA GLU A 72 6.87 2.22 7.46
C GLU A 72 6.11 3.12 6.49
N LEU A 73 5.53 2.54 5.43
CA LEU A 73 4.72 3.27 4.47
C LEU A 73 3.50 3.93 5.14
N PHE A 74 2.76 3.15 5.94
CA PHE A 74 1.52 3.63 6.55
C PHE A 74 1.76 4.62 7.70
N GLU A 75 2.94 4.61 8.30
CA GLU A 75 3.29 5.53 9.40
C GLU A 75 4.16 6.70 8.95
N ALA A 76 4.53 6.77 7.68
CA ALA A 76 5.35 7.87 7.15
C ALA A 76 4.55 9.18 7.11
N PRO A 77 5.06 10.28 7.72
CA PRO A 77 4.34 11.56 7.79
C PRO A 77 4.52 12.38 6.50
N ILE A 78 4.08 11.84 5.37
CA ILE A 78 4.29 12.39 4.03
C ILE A 78 3.02 12.97 3.40
N TYR A 79 1.96 13.14 4.17
CA TYR A 79 0.71 13.72 3.70
C TYR A 79 0.41 14.97 4.52
N GLU A 80 1.11 16.06 4.17
CA GLU A 80 1.04 17.34 4.87
C GLU A 80 1.40 17.20 6.35
N GLY A 81 2.47 16.44 6.61
CA GLY A 81 3.00 16.24 7.96
C GLY A 81 2.34 15.13 8.77
N LEU A 82 1.34 14.45 8.20
CA LEU A 82 0.65 13.35 8.86
C LEU A 82 0.78 12.06 8.03
N SER A 83 0.63 10.92 8.67
CA SER A 83 0.68 9.62 8.01
C SER A 83 -0.71 9.15 7.57
N ILE A 84 -0.76 8.08 6.78
CA ILE A 84 -2.01 7.40 6.45
C ILE A 84 -2.71 6.96 7.74
N LYS A 85 -1.94 6.42 8.69
CA LYS A 85 -2.48 6.00 9.97
C LYS A 85 -3.14 7.16 10.72
N ASP A 86 -2.48 8.33 10.76
CA ASP A 86 -3.00 9.51 11.42
C ASP A 86 -4.26 10.04 10.76
N ARG A 87 -4.33 9.96 9.43
CA ARG A 87 -5.46 10.47 8.64
C ARG A 87 -6.53 9.43 8.37
N TRP A 88 -6.42 8.24 8.92
CA TRP A 88 -7.28 7.10 8.58
C TRP A 88 -8.76 7.45 8.49
N ASP A 89 -9.29 8.17 9.48
CA ASP A 89 -10.71 8.51 9.53
C ASP A 89 -11.12 9.58 8.49
N GLU A 90 -10.15 10.30 7.91
CA GLU A 90 -10.40 11.29 6.87
C GLU A 90 -10.31 10.70 5.47
N ILE A 91 -9.66 9.53 5.33
CA ILE A 91 -9.33 8.96 4.03
C ILE A 91 -10.55 8.29 3.40
N ARG A 92 -10.74 8.58 2.12
CA ARG A 92 -11.68 7.89 1.27
C ARG A 92 -10.89 7.01 0.30
N TRP A 93 -11.17 5.73 0.32
CA TRP A 93 -10.50 4.76 -0.54
C TRP A 93 -11.29 4.60 -1.84
N ASP A 94 -10.68 4.98 -2.95
CA ASP A 94 -11.32 4.93 -4.27
C ASP A 94 -11.11 3.58 -4.94
N ARG A 95 -9.90 3.02 -4.81
CA ARG A 95 -9.56 1.75 -5.43
C ARG A 95 -8.42 1.11 -4.66
N ILE A 96 -8.59 -0.16 -4.28
CA ILE A 96 -7.61 -0.92 -3.51
C ILE A 96 -7.10 -2.05 -4.39
N ASP A 97 -5.79 -2.23 -4.45
CA ASP A 97 -5.11 -3.28 -5.23
C ASP A 97 -5.58 -3.27 -6.70
N GLY A 98 -5.71 -2.07 -7.26
CA GLY A 98 -6.03 -1.85 -8.66
C GLY A 98 -7.50 -1.97 -9.05
N TRP A 99 -8.37 -2.60 -8.23
CA TRP A 99 -9.74 -2.89 -8.66
C TRP A 99 -10.81 -2.90 -7.56
N MET A 100 -10.44 -3.09 -6.30
CA MET A 100 -11.43 -3.25 -5.22
C MET A 100 -11.93 -1.93 -4.69
N SER A 101 -13.24 -1.85 -4.45
CA SER A 101 -13.80 -0.84 -3.54
C SER A 101 -13.55 -1.29 -2.10
N ASP A 102 -13.80 -0.44 -1.12
CA ASP A 102 -13.69 -0.84 0.29
C ASP A 102 -14.72 -1.93 0.65
N GLU A 103 -15.89 -1.95 -0.01
CA GLU A 103 -16.87 -3.03 0.15
C GLU A 103 -16.34 -4.35 -0.39
N ASP A 104 -15.72 -4.32 -1.56
CA ASP A 104 -15.10 -5.51 -2.16
C ASP A 104 -14.00 -6.06 -1.27
N PHE A 105 -13.18 -5.17 -0.72
CA PHE A 105 -12.11 -5.52 0.20
C PHE A 105 -12.66 -6.23 1.43
N ASP A 106 -13.68 -5.66 2.07
CA ASP A 106 -14.29 -6.25 3.26
C ASP A 106 -14.82 -7.65 2.99
N ARG A 107 -15.47 -7.84 1.85
CA ARG A 107 -16.03 -9.13 1.45
C ARG A 107 -14.95 -10.20 1.25
N ILE A 108 -13.87 -9.83 0.56
CA ILE A 108 -12.77 -10.73 0.26
C ILE A 108 -11.97 -11.03 1.53
N PHE A 109 -11.72 -10.03 2.36
CA PHE A 109 -10.99 -10.20 3.61
C PHE A 109 -11.75 -11.11 4.59
N GLU A 110 -13.06 -10.94 4.71
CA GLU A 110 -13.90 -11.79 5.55
C GLU A 110 -13.91 -13.25 5.06
N ARG A 111 -13.98 -13.46 3.74
CA ARG A 111 -13.92 -14.82 3.17
C ARG A 111 -12.60 -15.50 3.50
N GLY A 112 -11.49 -14.77 3.43
CA GLY A 112 -10.19 -15.29 3.81
C GLY A 112 -10.14 -15.73 5.26
N HIS A 113 -10.78 -15.00 6.15
CA HIS A 113 -10.86 -15.34 7.57
C HIS A 113 -11.83 -16.50 7.82
N SER A 114 -12.97 -16.51 7.15
CA SER A 114 -13.97 -17.56 7.37
C SER A 114 -13.51 -18.94 6.91
N THR A 115 -12.62 -19.02 5.92
CA THR A 115 -12.06 -20.29 5.47
C THR A 115 -10.98 -20.85 6.39
N SER A 116 -10.48 -20.06 7.31
CA SER A 116 -9.45 -20.48 8.24
C SER A 116 -10.00 -21.00 9.56
N SER A 117 -11.29 -20.93 9.74
CA SER A 117 -11.95 -21.38 10.97
C SER A 117 -12.33 -22.86 10.97
#